data_248fb17ebda87dcb157af896e8debc20
#
_entry.id   248fb17ebda87dcb157af896e8debc20
#
_cell.length_a   1.000
_cell.length_b   1.000
_cell.length_c   1.000
_cell.angle_alpha   90.00
_cell.angle_beta   90.00
_cell.angle_gamma   90.00
#
_symmetry.space_group_name_H-M   'P 1'
#
loop_
_entity.id
_entity.type
_entity.pdbx_description
1 polymer ?
#
loop_
_entity_poly.entity_id
_entity_poly.type
_entity_poly.pdbx_seq_one_letter_code
_entity_poly.pdbx_strand_id
1 'polypeptide(L)'
;EDSNEQISLEDALKIEADFEVGEEVSEEILLESFGRRAVLSLRQNLVGRIMDIEKDAIYQKYKERIGEVITAEVYQIWKREILLVDDDDNEVVMPRDHQIPGDFFKKGDSIRAVVAAVELRNNTPRIILSRTAPEFLERLFESEVPEIFDGLITIKKIVRSPGERAKVAVESYDDRVDPVGACVGMKGSRIHSIVRELRNENIDVINWTENKELLMSRALSPAKISSITLKDDSGRAE
;
A
#
# COMPACT_ATOMS: atom_id res chain seq x y z
N GLU A 1 1.79 19.63 -43.16
CA GLU A 1 2.87 18.69 -43.40
C GLU A 1 3.92 18.91 -42.31
N ASP A 2 4.14 17.88 -41.47
CA ASP A 2 5.10 17.98 -40.37
C ASP A 2 6.48 17.51 -40.89
N SER A 3 7.39 18.45 -41.05
CA SER A 3 8.73 18.20 -41.59
C SER A 3 9.60 17.28 -40.70
N ASN A 4 9.13 16.96 -39.49
CA ASN A 4 9.83 16.06 -38.57
C ASN A 4 9.36 14.60 -38.68
N GLU A 5 8.14 14.36 -39.22
CA GLU A 5 7.54 13.05 -39.35
C GLU A 5 7.26 12.63 -40.78
N GLN A 6 7.40 13.58 -41.75
CA GLN A 6 7.09 13.33 -43.15
C GLN A 6 8.23 13.80 -44.03
N ILE A 7 8.61 12.97 -44.98
CA ILE A 7 9.59 13.29 -46.02
C ILE A 7 8.89 13.49 -47.36
N SER A 8 9.42 14.38 -48.23
CA SER A 8 8.86 14.54 -49.58
C SER A 8 9.18 13.31 -50.45
N LEU A 9 8.28 12.99 -51.39
CA LEU A 9 8.51 11.87 -52.30
C LEU A 9 9.81 12.05 -53.10
N GLU A 10 10.17 13.30 -53.45
CA GLU A 10 11.41 13.59 -54.18
C GLU A 10 12.66 13.30 -53.36
N ASP A 11 12.61 13.49 -52.05
CA ASP A 11 13.70 13.15 -51.12
C ASP A 11 13.74 11.69 -50.77
N ALA A 12 12.57 11.05 -50.64
CA ALA A 12 12.47 9.59 -50.44
C ALA A 12 13.04 8.80 -51.64
N LEU A 13 12.76 9.24 -52.86
CA LEU A 13 13.31 8.61 -54.10
C LEU A 13 14.83 8.77 -54.25
N LYS A 14 15.47 9.69 -53.49
CA LYS A 14 16.95 9.75 -53.43
C LYS A 14 17.56 8.69 -52.55
N ILE A 15 16.77 8.17 -51.59
CA ILE A 15 17.19 7.10 -50.67
C ILE A 15 17.00 5.77 -51.36
N GLU A 16 15.82 5.52 -51.90
CA GLU A 16 15.49 4.28 -52.63
C GLU A 16 14.50 4.62 -53.76
N ALA A 17 14.75 4.10 -54.98
CA ALA A 17 13.99 4.47 -56.16
C ALA A 17 12.57 3.91 -56.22
N ASP A 18 12.21 3.00 -55.33
CA ASP A 18 10.95 2.23 -55.35
C ASP A 18 9.89 2.77 -54.36
N PHE A 19 10.17 3.85 -53.63
CA PHE A 19 9.21 4.38 -52.64
C PHE A 19 7.97 5.00 -53.28
N GLU A 20 6.81 4.64 -52.75
CA GLU A 20 5.50 5.19 -53.13
C GLU A 20 4.95 6.11 -52.01
N VAL A 21 3.98 6.95 -52.37
CA VAL A 21 3.33 7.88 -51.42
C VAL A 21 2.55 7.08 -50.37
N GLY A 22 2.91 7.27 -49.09
CA GLY A 22 2.27 6.58 -47.95
C GLY A 22 3.10 5.42 -47.38
N GLU A 23 4.27 5.15 -47.93
CA GLU A 23 5.21 4.18 -47.38
C GLU A 23 6.09 4.79 -46.29
N GLU A 24 6.51 3.94 -45.32
CA GLU A 24 7.45 4.31 -44.27
C GLU A 24 8.87 4.28 -44.80
N VAL A 25 9.58 5.41 -44.68
CA VAL A 25 10.99 5.54 -45.08
C VAL A 25 11.88 5.40 -43.86
N SER A 26 12.82 4.46 -43.90
CA SER A 26 13.83 4.30 -42.86
C SER A 26 15.21 4.67 -43.42
N GLU A 27 15.89 5.59 -42.72
CA GLU A 27 17.25 6.00 -43.04
C GLU A 27 18.20 5.54 -41.92
N GLU A 28 19.29 4.86 -42.28
CA GLU A 28 20.32 4.49 -41.33
C GLU A 28 21.14 5.73 -40.94
N ILE A 29 21.01 6.14 -39.66
CA ILE A 29 21.76 7.28 -39.14
C ILE A 29 22.99 6.76 -38.39
N LEU A 30 24.18 7.02 -38.91
CA LEU A 30 25.44 6.64 -38.27
C LEU A 30 25.77 7.60 -37.11
N LEU A 31 26.14 7.04 -35.97
CA LEU A 31 26.55 7.82 -34.78
C LEU A 31 27.70 8.80 -35.06
N GLU A 32 28.57 8.49 -36.04
CA GLU A 32 29.68 9.32 -36.47
C GLU A 32 29.24 10.65 -37.12
N SER A 33 28.01 10.71 -37.65
CA SER A 33 27.45 11.93 -38.24
C SER A 33 27.01 12.95 -37.20
N PHE A 34 26.87 12.54 -35.93
CA PHE A 34 26.46 13.43 -34.85
C PHE A 34 27.64 14.18 -34.23
N GLY A 35 27.51 15.49 -34.12
CA GLY A 35 28.43 16.28 -33.32
C GLY A 35 28.35 15.95 -31.81
N ARG A 36 29.43 16.20 -31.09
CA ARG A 36 29.59 15.92 -29.65
C ARG A 36 28.39 16.34 -28.77
N ARG A 37 27.77 17.50 -29.10
CA ARG A 37 26.60 18.01 -28.36
C ARG A 37 25.36 17.17 -28.61
N ALA A 38 25.13 16.68 -29.82
CA ALA A 38 24.00 15.85 -30.17
C ALA A 38 24.09 14.48 -29.46
N VAL A 39 25.28 13.87 -29.41
CA VAL A 39 25.53 12.62 -28.68
C VAL A 39 25.27 12.77 -27.18
N LEU A 40 25.71 13.87 -26.56
CA LEU A 40 25.45 14.15 -25.15
C LEU A 40 23.95 14.35 -24.87
N SER A 41 23.25 15.10 -25.75
CA SER A 41 21.80 15.32 -25.64
C SER A 41 21.03 14.01 -25.80
N LEU A 42 21.40 13.17 -26.77
CA LEU A 42 20.80 11.86 -26.97
C LEU A 42 20.97 10.98 -25.73
N ARG A 43 22.18 10.93 -25.16
CA ARG A 43 22.45 10.19 -23.93
C ARG A 43 21.58 10.68 -22.76
N GLN A 44 21.49 12.00 -22.56
CA GLN A 44 20.67 12.58 -21.50
C GLN A 44 19.18 12.24 -21.68
N ASN A 45 18.67 12.35 -22.91
CA ASN A 45 17.29 12.01 -23.22
C ASN A 45 17.01 10.53 -23.01
N LEU A 46 17.92 9.63 -23.44
CA LEU A 46 17.79 8.20 -23.20
C LEU A 46 17.75 7.86 -21.70
N VAL A 47 18.70 8.39 -20.92
CA VAL A 47 18.73 8.18 -19.47
C VAL A 47 17.45 8.70 -18.83
N GLY A 48 16.98 9.89 -19.25
CA GLY A 48 15.71 10.45 -18.76
C GLY A 48 14.51 9.54 -19.05
N ARG A 49 14.42 9.01 -20.28
CA ARG A 49 13.34 8.09 -20.67
C ARG A 49 13.38 6.75 -19.93
N ILE A 50 14.57 6.20 -19.73
CA ILE A 50 14.75 4.97 -18.94
C ILE A 50 14.28 5.21 -17.50
N MET A 51 14.71 6.32 -16.87
CA MET A 51 14.26 6.67 -15.52
C MET A 51 12.74 6.88 -15.42
N ASP A 52 12.10 7.47 -16.42
CA ASP A 52 10.65 7.63 -16.44
C ASP A 52 9.94 6.27 -16.51
N ILE A 53 10.42 5.34 -17.35
CA ILE A 53 9.89 3.97 -17.46
C ILE A 53 10.07 3.22 -16.13
N GLU A 54 11.24 3.33 -15.49
CA GLU A 54 11.50 2.72 -14.18
C GLU A 54 10.55 3.25 -13.10
N LYS A 55 10.32 4.57 -13.06
CA LYS A 55 9.37 5.20 -12.12
C LYS A 55 7.94 4.72 -12.36
N ASP A 56 7.51 4.63 -13.60
CA ASP A 56 6.17 4.13 -13.94
C ASP A 56 6.02 2.66 -13.53
N ALA A 57 7.04 1.83 -13.77
CA ALA A 57 7.04 0.42 -13.35
C ALA A 57 6.94 0.28 -11.82
N ILE A 58 7.72 1.07 -11.06
CA ILE A 58 7.65 1.11 -9.59
C ILE A 58 6.26 1.56 -9.14
N TYR A 59 5.71 2.61 -9.74
CA TYR A 59 4.37 3.11 -9.41
C TYR A 59 3.30 2.03 -9.59
N GLN A 60 3.27 1.34 -10.73
CA GLN A 60 2.29 0.28 -10.99
C GLN A 60 2.49 -0.91 -10.03
N LYS A 61 3.73 -1.34 -9.82
CA LYS A 61 4.07 -2.44 -8.89
C LYS A 61 3.49 -2.20 -7.49
N TYR A 62 3.72 -1.02 -6.92
CA TYR A 62 3.25 -0.73 -5.55
C TYR A 62 1.77 -0.34 -5.49
N LYS A 63 1.20 0.17 -6.58
CA LYS A 63 -0.23 0.42 -6.67
C LYS A 63 -1.05 -0.87 -6.53
N GLU A 64 -0.57 -1.96 -7.10
CA GLU A 64 -1.18 -3.29 -6.98
C GLU A 64 -1.00 -3.88 -5.57
N ARG A 65 0.04 -3.45 -4.86
CA ARG A 65 0.37 -3.91 -3.49
C ARG A 65 -0.24 -3.06 -2.37
N ILE A 66 -1.09 -2.09 -2.69
CA ILE A 66 -1.81 -1.31 -1.66
C ILE A 66 -2.62 -2.27 -0.79
N GLY A 67 -2.47 -2.17 0.53
CA GLY A 67 -3.09 -3.07 1.50
C GLY A 67 -2.26 -4.31 1.83
N GLU A 68 -1.12 -4.55 1.18
CA GLU A 68 -0.18 -5.63 1.54
C GLU A 68 0.81 -5.17 2.61
N VAL A 69 1.20 -6.10 3.47
CA VAL A 69 2.30 -5.87 4.42
C VAL A 69 3.62 -6.18 3.75
N ILE A 70 4.52 -5.21 3.80
CA ILE A 70 5.91 -5.38 3.39
C ILE A 70 6.87 -5.19 4.56
N THR A 71 8.05 -5.74 4.42
CA THR A 71 9.17 -5.53 5.32
C THR A 71 10.14 -4.55 4.67
N ALA A 72 10.62 -3.57 5.42
CA ALA A 72 11.60 -2.62 4.94
C ALA A 72 12.59 -2.24 6.04
N GLU A 73 13.82 -1.96 5.68
CA GLU A 73 14.89 -1.56 6.60
C GLU A 73 14.96 -0.05 6.73
N VAL A 74 15.14 0.45 7.95
CA VAL A 74 15.30 1.88 8.22
C VAL A 74 16.64 2.37 7.69
N TYR A 75 16.59 3.18 6.63
CA TYR A 75 17.77 3.81 6.04
C TYR A 75 18.11 5.13 6.75
N GLN A 76 17.11 6.00 6.97
CA GLN A 76 17.29 7.30 7.60
C GLN A 76 16.03 7.77 8.33
N ILE A 77 16.22 8.41 9.48
CA ILE A 77 15.14 8.97 10.30
C ILE A 77 15.19 10.49 10.22
N TRP A 78 14.09 11.08 9.71
CA TRP A 78 13.89 12.51 9.69
C TRP A 78 12.84 12.95 10.71
N LYS A 79 12.75 14.23 10.99
CA LYS A 79 11.80 14.77 11.96
C LYS A 79 10.34 14.47 11.61
N ARG A 80 9.99 14.40 10.32
CA ARG A 80 8.62 14.25 9.83
C ARG A 80 8.31 12.88 9.27
N GLU A 81 9.31 12.09 8.93
CA GLU A 81 9.15 10.79 8.27
C GLU A 81 10.39 9.91 8.44
N ILE A 82 10.21 8.65 8.25
CA ILE A 82 11.29 7.67 8.18
C ILE A 82 11.43 7.23 6.73
N LEU A 83 12.65 7.29 6.21
CA LEU A 83 13.01 6.70 4.93
C LEU A 83 13.44 5.26 5.18
N LEU A 84 12.83 4.33 4.45
CA LEU A 84 13.13 2.92 4.49
C LEU A 84 13.48 2.43 3.10
N VAL A 85 14.13 1.27 3.05
CA VAL A 85 14.45 0.55 1.82
C VAL A 85 13.86 -0.84 1.94
N ASP A 86 13.12 -1.28 0.94
CA ASP A 86 12.56 -2.62 0.89
C ASP A 86 13.54 -3.65 0.34
N ASP A 87 13.10 -4.92 0.23
CA ASP A 87 13.94 -6.02 -0.24
C ASP A 87 14.37 -5.91 -1.72
N ASP A 88 13.73 -5.03 -2.49
CA ASP A 88 14.03 -4.76 -3.90
C ASP A 88 14.83 -3.45 -4.10
N ASP A 89 15.42 -2.92 -3.03
CA ASP A 89 16.18 -1.66 -2.99
C ASP A 89 15.34 -0.41 -3.37
N ASN A 90 14.01 -0.47 -3.25
CA ASN A 90 13.17 0.70 -3.48
C ASN A 90 13.03 1.55 -2.22
N GLU A 91 13.09 2.87 -2.42
CA GLU A 91 12.84 3.82 -1.34
C GLU A 91 11.34 3.89 -1.03
N VAL A 92 11.00 3.65 0.23
CA VAL A 92 9.64 3.76 0.76
C VAL A 92 9.65 4.66 2.00
N VAL A 93 8.58 5.36 2.27
CA VAL A 93 8.54 6.33 3.37
C VAL A 93 7.42 6.03 4.35
N MET A 94 7.67 6.28 5.62
CA MET A 94 6.65 6.22 6.66
C MET A 94 6.54 7.58 7.36
N PRO A 95 5.54 8.41 7.00
CA PRO A 95 5.27 9.69 7.65
C PRO A 95 4.96 9.51 9.14
N ARG A 96 5.13 10.57 9.93
CA ARG A 96 4.98 10.51 11.38
C ARG A 96 3.56 10.10 11.83
N ASP A 97 2.54 10.53 11.13
CA ASP A 97 1.11 10.18 11.35
C ASP A 97 0.79 8.73 11.00
N HIS A 98 1.67 8.06 10.26
CA HIS A 98 1.62 6.64 9.95
C HIS A 98 2.47 5.76 10.89
N GLN A 99 3.10 6.36 11.90
CA GLN A 99 3.86 5.67 12.94
C GLN A 99 2.99 5.52 14.19
N ILE A 100 3.06 4.36 14.85
CA ILE A 100 2.39 4.17 16.14
C ILE A 100 3.08 5.08 17.18
N PRO A 101 2.35 5.77 18.08
CA PRO A 101 2.95 6.68 19.05
C PRO A 101 4.06 6.09 19.92
N GLY A 102 4.08 4.78 20.09
CA GLY A 102 5.11 4.04 20.84
C GLY A 102 6.27 3.49 19.99
N ASP A 103 6.30 3.77 18.69
CA ASP A 103 7.34 3.25 17.81
C ASP A 103 8.65 4.06 17.99
N PHE A 104 9.73 3.33 18.28
CA PHE A 104 11.08 3.86 18.31
C PHE A 104 11.97 2.99 17.43
N PHE A 105 12.40 3.55 16.32
CA PHE A 105 13.22 2.86 15.34
C PHE A 105 14.62 3.46 15.28
N LYS A 106 15.60 2.64 14.90
CA LYS A 106 16.97 3.02 14.64
C LYS A 106 17.34 2.66 13.22
N LYS A 107 18.36 3.29 12.68
CA LYS A 107 18.93 2.91 11.38
C LYS A 107 19.34 1.43 11.43
N GLY A 108 18.94 0.68 10.40
CA GLY A 108 19.16 -0.75 10.27
C GLY A 108 18.07 -1.62 10.89
N ASP A 109 17.06 -1.03 11.56
CA ASP A 109 15.94 -1.81 12.07
C ASP A 109 15.03 -2.25 10.90
N SER A 110 14.61 -3.51 10.94
CA SER A 110 13.61 -4.05 10.00
C SER A 110 12.21 -3.81 10.54
N ILE A 111 11.35 -3.21 9.73
CA ILE A 111 9.99 -2.80 10.08
C ILE A 111 9.00 -3.46 9.14
N ARG A 112 7.93 -4.02 9.72
CA ARG A 112 6.74 -4.45 8.97
C ARG A 112 5.71 -3.34 8.98
N ALA A 113 5.17 -3.01 7.79
CA ALA A 113 4.11 -2.02 7.64
C ALA A 113 3.29 -2.31 6.39
N VAL A 114 2.06 -1.81 6.35
CA VAL A 114 1.20 -1.93 5.17
C VAL A 114 1.52 -0.82 4.17
N VAL A 115 1.46 -1.14 2.88
CA VAL A 115 1.48 -0.13 1.80
C VAL A 115 0.14 0.60 1.85
N ALA A 116 0.13 1.82 2.39
CA ALA A 116 -1.10 2.59 2.58
C ALA A 116 -1.50 3.37 1.33
N ALA A 117 -0.54 3.93 0.62
CA ALA A 117 -0.78 4.71 -0.59
C ALA A 117 0.47 4.78 -1.48
N VAL A 118 0.26 5.06 -2.75
CA VAL A 118 1.31 5.40 -3.70
C VAL A 118 0.94 6.72 -4.35
N GLU A 119 1.74 7.74 -4.13
CA GLU A 119 1.54 9.08 -4.64
C GLU A 119 2.59 9.42 -5.70
N LEU A 120 2.22 10.24 -6.68
CA LEU A 120 3.18 10.85 -7.60
C LEU A 120 3.53 12.25 -7.12
N ARG A 121 4.78 12.47 -6.76
CA ARG A 121 5.29 13.78 -6.39
C ARG A 121 6.41 14.19 -7.34
N ASN A 122 6.17 15.25 -8.12
CA ASN A 122 7.11 15.70 -9.16
C ASN A 122 7.52 14.56 -10.12
N ASN A 123 6.55 13.79 -10.60
CA ASN A 123 6.76 12.62 -11.47
C ASN A 123 7.65 11.52 -10.86
N THR A 124 7.74 11.46 -9.52
CA THR A 124 8.47 10.40 -8.80
C THR A 124 7.48 9.68 -7.89
N PRO A 125 7.36 8.35 -7.96
CA PRO A 125 6.50 7.57 -7.09
C PRO A 125 7.00 7.68 -5.65
N ARG A 126 6.06 7.93 -4.74
CA ARG A 126 6.29 7.95 -3.31
C ARG A 126 5.41 6.91 -2.67
N ILE A 127 6.01 5.86 -2.17
CA ILE A 127 5.33 4.73 -1.55
C ILE A 127 5.21 5.03 -0.07
N ILE A 128 3.97 5.10 0.43
CA ILE A 128 3.67 5.44 1.82
C ILE A 128 3.34 4.17 2.58
N LEU A 129 4.15 3.88 3.58
CA LEU A 129 3.93 2.80 4.53
C LEU A 129 3.19 3.30 5.78
N SER A 130 2.34 2.44 6.33
CA SER A 130 1.59 2.74 7.55
C SER A 130 1.57 1.57 8.53
N ARG A 131 1.73 1.90 9.81
CA ARG A 131 1.49 1.01 10.95
C ARG A 131 0.23 1.40 11.72
N THR A 132 -0.34 2.58 11.39
CA THR A 132 -1.56 3.09 12.02
C THR A 132 -2.83 2.72 11.26
N ALA A 133 -2.73 2.35 9.99
CA ALA A 133 -3.87 1.98 9.17
C ALA A 133 -4.60 0.73 9.71
N PRO A 134 -5.94 0.67 9.65
CA PRO A 134 -6.72 -0.51 10.02
C PRO A 134 -6.32 -1.76 9.25
N GLU A 135 -5.95 -1.62 7.98
CA GLU A 135 -5.51 -2.69 7.09
C GLU A 135 -4.25 -3.39 7.63
N PHE A 136 -3.37 -2.66 8.33
CA PHE A 136 -2.21 -3.27 8.96
C PHE A 136 -2.61 -4.28 10.05
N LEU A 137 -3.58 -3.92 10.89
CA LEU A 137 -4.13 -4.83 11.90
C LEU A 137 -4.84 -6.03 11.26
N GLU A 138 -5.60 -5.81 10.19
CA GLU A 138 -6.27 -6.87 9.43
C GLU A 138 -5.27 -7.91 8.91
N ARG A 139 -4.20 -7.47 8.26
CA ARG A 139 -3.14 -8.36 7.76
C ARG A 139 -2.37 -9.09 8.85
N LEU A 140 -2.21 -8.46 10.02
CA LEU A 140 -1.63 -9.16 11.17
C LEU A 140 -2.54 -10.28 11.66
N PHE A 141 -3.86 -10.08 11.68
CA PHE A 141 -4.80 -11.14 11.99
C PHE A 141 -4.77 -12.27 10.96
N GLU A 142 -4.71 -11.95 9.66
CA GLU A 142 -4.60 -12.97 8.61
C GLU A 142 -3.32 -13.81 8.77
N SER A 143 -2.22 -13.21 9.19
CA SER A 143 -0.95 -13.94 9.38
C SER A 143 -0.93 -14.82 10.64
N GLU A 144 -1.66 -14.45 11.69
CA GLU A 144 -1.64 -15.16 12.98
C GLU A 144 -2.83 -16.13 13.15
N VAL A 145 -3.91 -15.96 12.38
CA VAL A 145 -5.16 -16.72 12.50
C VAL A 145 -5.45 -17.46 11.18
N PRO A 146 -5.08 -18.74 11.09
CA PRO A 146 -5.27 -19.53 9.87
C PRO A 146 -6.74 -19.56 9.40
N GLU A 147 -7.69 -19.55 10.32
CA GLU A 147 -9.12 -19.55 10.00
C GLU A 147 -9.58 -18.28 9.27
N ILE A 148 -8.88 -17.15 9.43
CA ILE A 148 -9.10 -15.93 8.66
C ILE A 148 -8.45 -16.09 7.28
N PHE A 149 -7.23 -16.59 7.22
CA PHE A 149 -6.53 -16.84 5.96
C PHE A 149 -7.30 -17.82 5.06
N ASP A 150 -7.87 -18.87 5.65
CA ASP A 150 -8.68 -19.87 4.93
C ASP A 150 -10.10 -19.37 4.58
N GLY A 151 -10.47 -18.15 4.99
CA GLY A 151 -11.77 -17.55 4.71
C GLY A 151 -12.93 -18.11 5.55
N LEU A 152 -12.67 -18.91 6.58
CA LEU A 152 -13.69 -19.43 7.52
C LEU A 152 -14.21 -18.34 8.46
N ILE A 153 -13.34 -17.40 8.79
CA ILE A 153 -13.64 -16.22 9.61
C ILE A 153 -13.37 -14.98 8.78
N THR A 154 -14.29 -14.03 8.84
CA THR A 154 -14.15 -12.74 8.15
C THR A 154 -14.11 -11.61 9.17
N ILE A 155 -13.19 -10.67 8.99
CA ILE A 155 -13.18 -9.41 9.71
C ILE A 155 -14.16 -8.46 9.04
N LYS A 156 -15.23 -8.11 9.75
CA LYS A 156 -16.30 -7.23 9.24
C LYS A 156 -15.99 -5.76 9.45
N LYS A 157 -15.36 -5.43 10.57
CA LYS A 157 -15.04 -4.03 10.89
C LYS A 157 -13.89 -3.93 11.87
N ILE A 158 -13.02 -2.99 11.63
CA ILE A 158 -11.96 -2.57 12.53
C ILE A 158 -12.15 -1.10 12.89
N VAL A 159 -12.08 -0.78 14.17
CA VAL A 159 -12.00 0.59 14.69
C VAL A 159 -10.79 0.66 15.60
N ARG A 160 -9.89 1.60 15.33
CA ARG A 160 -8.57 1.62 15.95
C ARG A 160 -8.17 3.02 16.38
N SER A 161 -7.62 3.13 17.58
CA SER A 161 -6.80 4.26 18.06
C SER A 161 -5.37 3.74 18.19
N PRO A 162 -4.50 3.99 17.20
CA PRO A 162 -3.19 3.34 17.10
C PRO A 162 -2.33 3.51 18.36
N GLY A 163 -1.80 2.40 18.88
CA GLY A 163 -0.99 2.37 20.09
C GLY A 163 -1.77 2.42 21.40
N GLU A 164 -3.09 2.60 21.35
CA GLU A 164 -3.96 2.64 22.54
C GLU A 164 -4.90 1.42 22.58
N ARG A 165 -5.84 1.38 21.64
CA ARG A 165 -6.84 0.31 21.57
C ARG A 165 -7.37 0.09 20.16
N ALA A 166 -7.83 -1.13 19.92
CA ALA A 166 -8.61 -1.49 18.74
C ALA A 166 -9.80 -2.36 19.11
N LYS A 167 -10.87 -2.27 18.33
CA LYS A 167 -11.98 -3.23 18.35
C LYS A 167 -12.13 -3.84 16.97
N VAL A 168 -12.20 -5.17 16.95
CA VAL A 168 -12.28 -5.97 15.73
C VAL A 168 -13.53 -6.81 15.79
N ALA A 169 -14.46 -6.59 14.87
CA ALA A 169 -15.68 -7.36 14.75
C ALA A 169 -15.49 -8.47 13.71
N VAL A 170 -15.66 -9.71 14.14
CA VAL A 170 -15.44 -10.92 13.34
C VAL A 170 -16.70 -11.75 13.22
N GLU A 171 -16.84 -12.46 12.11
CA GLU A 171 -17.94 -13.38 11.84
C GLU A 171 -17.40 -14.69 11.27
N SER A 172 -17.96 -15.81 11.71
CA SER A 172 -17.68 -17.13 11.13
C SER A 172 -18.79 -17.54 10.19
N TYR A 173 -18.43 -18.16 9.07
CA TYR A 173 -19.38 -18.82 8.18
C TYR A 173 -19.72 -20.26 8.59
N ASP A 174 -18.96 -20.83 9.52
CA ASP A 174 -19.23 -22.14 10.10
C ASP A 174 -19.66 -21.99 11.56
N ASP A 175 -20.90 -22.38 11.89
CA ASP A 175 -21.46 -22.30 13.23
C ASP A 175 -20.69 -23.11 14.30
N ARG A 176 -19.83 -24.03 13.86
CA ARG A 176 -18.98 -24.85 14.74
C ARG A 176 -17.68 -24.12 15.14
N VAL A 177 -17.36 -23.01 14.49
CA VAL A 177 -16.16 -22.24 14.76
C VAL A 177 -16.51 -21.00 15.58
N ASP A 178 -15.98 -20.89 16.78
CA ASP A 178 -16.05 -19.65 17.57
C ASP A 178 -15.04 -18.64 17.00
N PRO A 179 -15.50 -17.58 16.31
CA PRO A 179 -14.59 -16.66 15.66
C PRO A 179 -13.76 -15.83 16.66
N VAL A 180 -14.29 -15.52 17.82
CA VAL A 180 -13.56 -14.78 18.87
C VAL A 180 -12.50 -15.67 19.49
N GLY A 181 -12.86 -16.90 19.85
CA GLY A 181 -11.92 -17.86 20.42
C GLY A 181 -10.77 -18.19 19.48
N ALA A 182 -11.04 -18.33 18.17
CA ALA A 182 -10.03 -18.59 17.16
C ALA A 182 -9.04 -17.41 17.02
N CYS A 183 -9.55 -16.18 17.00
CA CYS A 183 -8.71 -14.96 16.91
C CYS A 183 -7.86 -14.74 18.16
N VAL A 184 -8.40 -15.03 19.35
CA VAL A 184 -7.66 -14.91 20.62
C VAL A 184 -6.62 -16.01 20.76
N GLY A 185 -6.97 -17.22 20.36
CA GLY A 185 -6.12 -18.40 20.47
C GLY A 185 -6.01 -18.94 21.91
N MET A 186 -5.39 -20.11 22.05
CA MET A 186 -5.21 -20.72 23.35
C MET A 186 -4.45 -19.83 24.33
N LYS A 187 -5.05 -19.48 25.47
CA LYS A 187 -4.47 -18.55 26.47
C LYS A 187 -4.01 -17.19 25.87
N GLY A 188 -4.64 -16.76 24.78
CA GLY A 188 -4.32 -15.50 24.16
C GLY A 188 -3.06 -15.52 23.27
N SER A 189 -2.54 -16.69 22.90
CA SER A 189 -1.26 -16.80 22.19
C SER A 189 -1.22 -16.02 20.87
N ARG A 190 -2.29 -16.08 20.07
CA ARG A 190 -2.37 -15.40 18.77
C ARG A 190 -2.50 -13.90 18.94
N ILE A 191 -3.45 -13.45 19.75
CA ILE A 191 -3.69 -12.03 19.96
C ILE A 191 -2.49 -11.33 20.63
N HIS A 192 -1.76 -12.01 21.52
CA HIS A 192 -0.56 -11.44 22.15
C HIS A 192 0.58 -11.19 21.16
N SER A 193 0.71 -12.00 20.10
CA SER A 193 1.66 -11.77 19.02
C SER A 193 1.35 -10.44 18.33
N ILE A 194 0.09 -10.23 17.98
CA ILE A 194 -0.39 -8.99 17.33
C ILE A 194 -0.22 -7.78 18.26
N VAL A 195 -0.65 -7.91 19.51
CA VAL A 195 -0.53 -6.85 20.55
C VAL A 195 0.93 -6.39 20.71
N ARG A 196 1.87 -7.34 20.71
CA ARG A 196 3.31 -7.04 20.81
C ARG A 196 3.81 -6.28 19.59
N GLU A 197 3.41 -6.68 18.39
CA GLU A 197 3.76 -5.97 17.16
C GLU A 197 3.26 -4.53 17.17
N LEU A 198 2.09 -4.29 17.73
CA LEU A 198 1.43 -2.98 17.81
C LEU A 198 1.77 -2.18 19.08
N ARG A 199 2.92 -2.45 19.70
CA ARG A 199 3.39 -1.72 20.88
C ARG A 199 2.42 -1.73 22.06
N ASN A 200 1.86 -2.89 22.34
CA ASN A 200 0.89 -3.15 23.42
C ASN A 200 -0.46 -2.43 23.23
N GLU A 201 -0.87 -2.22 21.99
CA GLU A 201 -2.23 -1.77 21.68
C GLU A 201 -3.25 -2.82 22.21
N ASN A 202 -4.23 -2.36 22.99
CA ASN A 202 -5.24 -3.26 23.57
C ASN A 202 -6.28 -3.63 22.49
N ILE A 203 -6.37 -4.92 22.14
CA ILE A 203 -7.24 -5.40 21.07
C ILE A 203 -8.40 -6.19 21.66
N ASP A 204 -9.61 -5.70 21.43
CA ASP A 204 -10.86 -6.38 21.76
C ASP A 204 -11.47 -7.00 20.51
N VAL A 205 -11.67 -8.31 20.50
CA VAL A 205 -12.36 -9.03 19.43
C VAL A 205 -13.80 -9.29 19.86
N ILE A 206 -14.75 -8.95 19.01
CA ILE A 206 -16.18 -9.11 19.24
C ILE A 206 -16.85 -9.86 18.10
N ASN A 207 -17.90 -10.63 18.40
CA ASN A 207 -18.74 -11.26 17.38
C ASN A 207 -19.56 -10.18 16.64
N TRP A 208 -19.47 -10.19 15.32
CA TRP A 208 -20.31 -9.39 14.47
C TRP A 208 -21.78 -9.81 14.58
N THR A 209 -22.70 -8.89 14.34
CA THR A 209 -24.13 -9.13 14.19
C THR A 209 -24.76 -8.00 13.41
N GLU A 210 -25.78 -8.30 12.64
CA GLU A 210 -26.56 -7.28 11.93
C GLU A 210 -27.49 -6.47 12.86
N ASN A 211 -27.80 -7.04 14.04
CA ASN A 211 -28.55 -6.32 15.06
C ASN A 211 -27.67 -5.21 15.65
N LYS A 212 -27.99 -3.95 15.28
CA LYS A 212 -27.23 -2.76 15.67
C LYS A 212 -27.15 -2.57 17.19
N GLU A 213 -28.23 -2.81 17.92
CA GLU A 213 -28.28 -2.66 19.40
C GLU A 213 -27.33 -3.67 20.06
N LEU A 214 -27.38 -4.92 19.61
CA LEU A 214 -26.51 -5.96 20.11
C LEU A 214 -25.05 -5.72 19.76
N LEU A 215 -24.76 -5.25 18.53
CA LEU A 215 -23.42 -4.88 18.11
C LEU A 215 -22.86 -3.73 18.96
N MET A 216 -23.65 -2.70 19.21
CA MET A 216 -23.28 -1.58 20.08
C MET A 216 -23.01 -2.05 21.51
N SER A 217 -23.87 -2.90 22.06
CA SER A 217 -23.67 -3.49 23.39
C SER A 217 -22.33 -4.24 23.48
N ARG A 218 -22.02 -5.08 22.47
CA ARG A 218 -20.73 -5.79 22.40
C ARG A 218 -19.55 -4.82 22.23
N ALA A 219 -19.71 -3.81 21.39
CA ALA A 219 -18.65 -2.82 21.14
C ALA A 219 -18.34 -1.94 22.35
N LEU A 220 -19.33 -1.67 23.22
CA LEU A 220 -19.15 -0.87 24.42
C LEU A 220 -18.69 -1.69 25.65
N SER A 221 -18.67 -3.04 25.55
CA SER A 221 -18.10 -3.89 26.61
C SER A 221 -16.66 -3.44 26.94
N PRO A 222 -16.26 -3.41 28.24
CA PRO A 222 -16.93 -3.94 29.43
C PRO A 222 -17.92 -2.97 30.12
N ALA A 223 -18.30 -1.86 29.49
CA ALA A 223 -19.26 -0.93 30.06
C ALA A 223 -20.63 -1.63 30.24
N LYS A 224 -21.24 -1.41 31.39
CA LYS A 224 -22.61 -1.91 31.67
C LYS A 224 -23.62 -0.91 31.08
N ILE A 225 -24.39 -1.37 30.11
CA ILE A 225 -25.39 -0.58 29.43
C ILE A 225 -26.77 -1.04 29.95
N SER A 226 -27.62 -0.09 30.34
CA SER A 226 -28.97 -0.39 30.79
C SER A 226 -29.95 -0.54 29.64
N SER A 227 -29.83 0.32 28.60
CA SER A 227 -30.65 0.27 27.39
C SER A 227 -29.94 0.98 26.26
N ILE A 228 -30.26 0.62 25.03
CA ILE A 228 -29.80 1.30 23.82
C ILE A 228 -31.04 1.65 23.01
N THR A 229 -31.19 2.91 22.65
CA THR A 229 -32.25 3.37 21.76
C THR A 229 -31.63 3.98 20.52
N LEU A 230 -31.98 3.44 19.33
CA LEU A 230 -31.53 3.96 18.05
C LEU A 230 -32.45 5.10 17.63
N LYS A 231 -31.85 6.23 17.27
CA LYS A 231 -32.58 7.37 16.64
C LYS A 231 -32.37 7.26 15.14
N ASP A 232 -33.34 6.70 14.43
CA ASP A 232 -33.24 6.36 13.00
C ASP A 232 -32.91 7.56 12.10
N ASP A 233 -33.34 8.78 12.45
CA ASP A 233 -33.13 9.97 11.62
C ASP A 233 -31.78 10.68 11.81
N SER A 234 -30.99 10.33 12.83
CA SER A 234 -29.77 11.06 13.18
C SER A 234 -28.50 10.22 13.14
N GLY A 235 -28.61 8.90 12.96
CA GLY A 235 -27.48 7.97 13.07
C GLY A 235 -26.86 7.95 14.47
N ARG A 236 -27.59 8.37 15.50
CA ARG A 236 -27.17 8.41 16.90
C ARG A 236 -27.89 7.33 17.72
N ALA A 237 -27.20 6.86 18.76
CA ALA A 237 -27.77 5.97 19.77
C ALA A 237 -27.69 6.62 21.15
N GLU A 238 -28.69 6.40 21.98
CA GLU A 238 -28.76 6.80 23.39
C GLU A 238 -28.91 5.59 24.30
#